data_a9da05efce5c73cbf39ceabebccbf663
#
_entry.id   a9da05efce5c73cbf39ceabebccbf663
#
_cell.length_a   1.000
_cell.length_b   1.000
_cell.length_c   1.000
_cell.angle_alpha   90.00
_cell.angle_beta   90.00
_cell.angle_gamma   90.00
#
_symmetry.space_group_name_H-M   'P 1'
#
loop_
_entity.id
_entity.type
_entity.pdbx_description
1 polymer ?
#
loop_
_entity_poly.entity_id
_entity_poly.type
_entity_poly.pdbx_seq_one_letter_code
_entity_poly.pdbx_strand_id
1 'polypeptide(L)'
;MQEAFPNVILTPHLFSIDRDRFTASGGTAPLDMMLNLIAHDHGRELSAGISEMFIYERVRNEQDQQRVPLKHVLGTTQPKLLEIVALMESNLEEPIELDELASYVNVSRRQLERLFQRYLLCSPSRYYLKLRLVRARQLLKQTPLSIIEIASVCGFVSTPHFSKCYREYFGVPPRNERLGVHDRQGNNQTKSTSLIQRWGGEPYKSEPLSSAQQALAHAQGE
;
A
#
# COMPACT_ATOMS: atom_id res chain seq x y z
N MET A 1 1.21 -21.78 4.07
CA MET A 1 0.02 -21.68 4.95
C MET A 1 -1.22 -22.24 4.23
N GLN A 2 -1.51 -21.85 3.01
CA GLN A 2 -2.67 -22.36 2.23
C GLN A 2 -2.58 -23.88 1.95
N GLU A 3 -1.37 -24.42 1.74
CA GLU A 3 -1.14 -25.87 1.57
C GLU A 3 -1.40 -26.68 2.84
N ALA A 4 -1.11 -26.11 4.02
CA ALA A 4 -1.33 -26.76 5.32
C ALA A 4 -2.78 -26.61 5.81
N PHE A 5 -3.51 -25.61 5.31
CA PHE A 5 -4.88 -25.28 5.76
C PHE A 5 -5.74 -24.92 4.55
N PRO A 6 -6.16 -25.89 3.73
CA PRO A 6 -6.87 -25.64 2.47
C PRO A 6 -8.25 -24.98 2.64
N ASN A 7 -8.85 -25.09 3.82
CA ASN A 7 -10.15 -24.48 4.12
C ASN A 7 -10.08 -23.06 4.67
N VAL A 8 -8.88 -22.49 4.82
CA VAL A 8 -8.70 -21.13 5.30
C VAL A 8 -8.68 -20.15 4.12
N ILE A 9 -9.58 -19.18 4.14
CA ILE A 9 -9.61 -18.08 3.16
C ILE A 9 -8.60 -17.04 3.59
N LEU A 10 -7.51 -16.89 2.82
CA LEU A 10 -6.52 -15.83 3.03
C LEU A 10 -6.97 -14.57 2.32
N THR A 11 -7.08 -13.46 3.06
CA THR A 11 -7.39 -12.14 2.53
C THR A 11 -6.16 -11.23 2.60
N PRO A 12 -6.02 -10.26 1.68
CA PRO A 12 -4.94 -9.26 1.74
C PRO A 12 -5.22 -8.14 2.74
N HIS A 13 -6.26 -8.28 3.56
CA HIS A 13 -6.69 -7.27 4.53
C HIS A 13 -5.73 -7.19 5.71
N LEU A 14 -5.68 -6.02 6.33
CA LEU A 14 -4.87 -5.77 7.51
C LEU A 14 -5.36 -6.60 8.71
N PHE A 15 -6.65 -6.68 8.86
CA PHE A 15 -7.37 -7.53 9.81
C PHE A 15 -8.73 -7.92 9.22
N SER A 16 -9.40 -8.89 9.80
CA SER A 16 -10.75 -9.28 9.44
C SER A 16 -11.58 -9.52 10.70
N ILE A 17 -12.79 -8.97 10.69
CA ILE A 17 -13.77 -9.12 11.75
C ILE A 17 -14.94 -9.88 11.14
N ASP A 18 -15.09 -11.17 11.50
CA ASP A 18 -16.17 -12.02 11.02
C ASP A 18 -16.91 -12.62 12.23
N ARG A 19 -18.05 -12.05 12.56
CA ARG A 19 -18.91 -12.41 13.70
C ARG A 19 -18.15 -12.39 15.03
N ASP A 20 -17.80 -13.58 15.55
CA ASP A 20 -17.09 -13.83 16.80
C ASP A 20 -15.57 -14.06 16.61
N ARG A 21 -15.08 -13.96 15.36
CA ARG A 21 -13.69 -14.25 15.01
C ARG A 21 -12.98 -12.98 14.55
N PHE A 22 -11.89 -12.70 15.21
CA PHE A 22 -11.04 -11.54 14.98
C PHE A 22 -9.66 -12.01 14.57
N THR A 23 -9.23 -11.67 13.37
CA THR A 23 -7.92 -12.07 12.85
C THR A 23 -7.16 -10.85 12.32
N ALA A 24 -5.86 -10.81 12.55
CA ALA A 24 -5.01 -9.72 12.11
C ALA A 24 -3.71 -10.23 11.50
N SER A 25 -3.16 -9.47 10.56
CA SER A 25 -1.95 -9.83 9.80
C SER A 25 -0.65 -9.71 10.61
N GLY A 26 -0.70 -9.26 11.86
CA GLY A 26 0.47 -9.09 12.74
C GLY A 26 0.98 -7.64 12.81
N GLY A 27 2.12 -7.44 13.51
CA GLY A 27 2.64 -6.10 13.79
C GLY A 27 1.66 -5.28 14.63
N THR A 28 1.35 -4.05 14.21
CA THR A 28 0.37 -3.16 14.86
C THR A 28 -1.07 -3.36 14.36
N ALA A 29 -1.32 -4.29 13.45
CA ALA A 29 -2.66 -4.56 12.93
C ALA A 29 -3.69 -4.98 14.00
N PRO A 30 -3.34 -5.75 15.06
CA PRO A 30 -4.24 -6.01 16.17
C PRO A 30 -4.67 -4.74 16.92
N LEU A 31 -3.77 -3.76 17.09
CA LEU A 31 -4.11 -2.47 17.70
C LEU A 31 -5.10 -1.70 16.82
N ASP A 32 -4.86 -1.63 15.51
CA ASP A 32 -5.80 -1.02 14.57
C ASP A 32 -7.17 -1.68 14.64
N MET A 33 -7.21 -3.01 14.67
CA MET A 33 -8.44 -3.78 14.79
C MET A 33 -9.22 -3.45 16.06
N MET A 34 -8.54 -3.42 17.21
CA MET A 34 -9.16 -3.08 18.49
C MET A 34 -9.67 -1.64 18.52
N LEU A 35 -8.91 -0.69 18.01
CA LEU A 35 -9.34 0.71 17.92
C LEU A 35 -10.56 0.89 16.98
N ASN A 36 -10.65 0.12 15.90
CA ASN A 36 -11.84 0.11 15.04
C ASN A 36 -13.07 -0.50 15.75
N LEU A 37 -12.90 -1.59 16.51
CA LEU A 37 -13.97 -2.18 17.34
C LEU A 37 -14.46 -1.19 18.39
N ILE A 38 -13.56 -0.57 19.13
CA ILE A 38 -13.91 0.44 20.15
C ILE A 38 -14.64 1.62 19.49
N ALA A 39 -14.18 2.07 18.31
CA ALA A 39 -14.85 3.15 17.59
C ALA A 39 -16.28 2.77 17.14
N HIS A 40 -16.49 1.51 16.80
CA HIS A 40 -17.80 0.98 16.41
C HIS A 40 -18.75 0.85 17.62
N ASP A 41 -18.29 0.29 18.74
CA ASP A 41 -19.13 -0.08 19.86
C ASP A 41 -19.29 1.07 20.88
N HIS A 42 -18.26 1.89 21.06
CA HIS A 42 -18.20 2.93 22.09
C HIS A 42 -18.00 4.35 21.55
N GLY A 43 -17.91 4.49 20.23
CA GLY A 43 -17.78 5.79 19.57
C GLY A 43 -16.32 6.18 19.27
N ARG A 44 -16.20 7.10 18.29
CA ARG A 44 -14.89 7.53 17.76
C ARG A 44 -14.08 8.35 18.77
N GLU A 45 -14.72 9.06 19.65
CA GLU A 45 -14.07 9.92 20.64
C GLU A 45 -13.24 9.09 21.63
N LEU A 46 -13.80 8.00 22.15
CA LEU A 46 -13.09 7.08 23.03
C LEU A 46 -11.89 6.43 22.30
N SER A 47 -12.11 5.95 21.07
CA SER A 47 -11.05 5.38 20.25
C SER A 47 -9.91 6.37 19.99
N ALA A 48 -10.23 7.64 19.72
CA ALA A 48 -9.24 8.69 19.53
C ALA A 48 -8.43 8.95 20.81
N GLY A 49 -9.08 9.07 21.97
CA GLY A 49 -8.40 9.24 23.26
C GLY A 49 -7.46 8.09 23.59
N ILE A 50 -7.86 6.84 23.30
CA ILE A 50 -7.01 5.68 23.48
C ILE A 50 -5.80 5.73 22.50
N SER A 51 -6.05 6.11 21.24
CA SER A 51 -5.00 6.28 20.22
C SER A 51 -3.94 7.28 20.66
N GLU A 52 -4.36 8.42 21.25
CA GLU A 52 -3.46 9.44 21.80
C GLU A 52 -2.61 8.90 22.96
N MET A 53 -3.21 8.12 23.87
CA MET A 53 -2.48 7.51 24.97
C MET A 53 -1.35 6.57 24.50
N PHE A 54 -1.56 5.89 23.37
CA PHE A 54 -0.54 5.02 22.75
C PHE A 54 0.41 5.78 21.81
N ILE A 55 0.28 7.11 21.68
CA ILE A 55 1.03 7.93 20.70
C ILE A 55 0.87 7.32 19.28
N TYR A 56 -0.34 6.80 19.00
CA TYR A 56 -0.64 6.10 17.78
C TYR A 56 -1.34 7.04 16.81
N GLU A 57 -0.54 7.69 15.96
CA GLU A 57 -0.98 8.80 15.09
C GLU A 57 -2.06 8.41 14.07
N ARG A 58 -2.16 7.13 13.72
CA ARG A 58 -3.05 6.69 12.64
C ARG A 58 -3.64 5.32 12.90
N VAL A 59 -4.95 5.27 13.12
CA VAL A 59 -5.72 4.03 13.09
C VAL A 59 -6.01 3.65 11.63
N ARG A 60 -5.53 2.47 11.23
CA ARG A 60 -5.75 1.92 9.88
C ARG A 60 -7.07 1.13 9.84
N ASN A 61 -7.69 1.08 8.65
CA ASN A 61 -8.91 0.30 8.44
C ASN A 61 -8.56 -1.12 7.95
N GLU A 62 -9.55 -2.01 7.99
CA GLU A 62 -9.46 -3.37 7.46
C GLU A 62 -8.88 -3.43 6.04
N GLN A 63 -9.30 -2.52 5.16
CA GLN A 63 -8.88 -2.44 3.76
C GLN A 63 -7.50 -1.80 3.54
N ASP A 64 -6.90 -1.23 4.59
CA ASP A 64 -5.54 -0.72 4.52
C ASP A 64 -4.57 -1.90 4.38
N GLN A 65 -3.59 -1.78 3.52
CA GLN A 65 -2.58 -2.82 3.34
C GLN A 65 -1.44 -2.65 4.34
N GLN A 66 -0.91 -3.74 4.86
CA GLN A 66 0.32 -3.71 5.63
C GLN A 66 1.46 -3.34 4.71
N ARG A 67 2.12 -2.21 4.98
CA ARG A 67 3.34 -1.84 4.27
C ARG A 67 4.48 -2.72 4.77
N VAL A 68 4.80 -3.76 4.03
CA VAL A 68 6.09 -4.42 4.20
C VAL A 68 7.13 -3.53 3.54
N PRO A 69 8.16 -3.05 4.26
CA PRO A 69 9.22 -2.27 3.64
C PRO A 69 9.78 -3.00 2.44
N LEU A 70 9.97 -2.29 1.32
CA LEU A 70 10.44 -2.87 0.07
C LEU A 70 11.75 -3.66 0.26
N LYS A 71 12.60 -3.21 1.21
CA LYS A 71 13.82 -3.89 1.63
C LYS A 71 13.58 -5.33 2.12
N HIS A 72 12.46 -5.58 2.80
CA HIS A 72 12.09 -6.93 3.26
C HIS A 72 11.49 -7.78 2.15
N VAL A 73 10.80 -7.16 1.19
CA VAL A 73 10.21 -7.85 0.03
C VAL A 73 11.29 -8.26 -0.97
N LEU A 74 12.25 -7.37 -1.25
CA LEU A 74 13.30 -7.57 -2.24
C LEU A 74 14.56 -8.21 -1.64
N GLY A 75 14.67 -8.27 -0.30
CA GLY A 75 15.91 -8.63 0.37
C GLY A 75 17.03 -7.62 0.06
N THR A 76 18.28 -8.03 0.25
CA THR A 76 19.48 -7.21 -0.07
C THR A 76 19.91 -7.30 -1.53
N THR A 77 19.15 -7.98 -2.38
CA THR A 77 19.59 -8.39 -3.73
C THR A 77 19.54 -7.27 -4.78
N GLN A 78 18.85 -6.15 -4.49
CA GLN A 78 18.73 -5.07 -5.48
C GLN A 78 18.89 -3.67 -4.86
N PRO A 79 20.12 -3.30 -4.44
CA PRO A 79 20.38 -2.04 -3.77
C PRO A 79 19.99 -0.81 -4.61
N LYS A 80 20.24 -0.85 -5.93
CA LYS A 80 19.89 0.24 -6.85
C LYS A 80 18.38 0.48 -6.93
N LEU A 81 17.55 -0.57 -6.90
CA LEU A 81 16.10 -0.41 -6.89
C LEU A 81 15.61 0.24 -5.59
N LEU A 82 16.21 -0.15 -4.45
CA LEU A 82 15.89 0.45 -3.15
C LEU A 82 16.27 1.93 -3.11
N GLU A 83 17.43 2.29 -3.66
CA GLU A 83 17.89 3.68 -3.75
C GLU A 83 16.95 4.52 -4.64
N ILE A 84 16.55 4.01 -5.81
CA ILE A 84 15.59 4.69 -6.68
C ILE A 84 14.25 4.92 -5.96
N VAL A 85 13.73 3.91 -5.29
CA VAL A 85 12.45 4.03 -4.56
C VAL A 85 12.57 5.03 -3.41
N ALA A 86 13.68 5.04 -2.67
CA ALA A 86 13.92 6.03 -1.63
C ALA A 86 13.97 7.46 -2.19
N LEU A 87 14.62 7.68 -3.35
CA LEU A 87 14.62 8.95 -4.05
C LEU A 87 13.20 9.36 -4.47
N MET A 88 12.39 8.44 -5.00
CA MET A 88 11.00 8.72 -5.35
C MET A 88 10.17 9.09 -4.12
N GLU A 89 10.33 8.40 -2.99
CA GLU A 89 9.60 8.65 -1.75
C GLU A 89 9.95 10.01 -1.13
N SER A 90 11.20 10.45 -1.27
CA SER A 90 11.68 11.74 -0.77
C SER A 90 11.26 12.92 -1.65
N ASN A 91 10.86 12.69 -2.90
CA ASN A 91 10.56 13.72 -3.89
C ASN A 91 9.15 13.56 -4.46
N LEU A 92 8.13 13.57 -3.60
CA LEU A 92 6.73 13.40 -4.01
C LEU A 92 6.10 14.72 -4.47
N GLU A 93 6.53 15.85 -3.92
CA GLU A 93 6.04 17.19 -4.23
C GLU A 93 6.59 17.69 -5.58
N GLU A 94 7.89 17.51 -5.78
CA GLU A 94 8.60 17.81 -7.02
C GLU A 94 9.15 16.51 -7.61
N PRO A 95 8.36 15.76 -8.40
CA PRO A 95 8.78 14.47 -8.89
C PRO A 95 9.97 14.56 -9.82
N ILE A 96 11.03 13.83 -9.49
CA ILE A 96 12.24 13.74 -10.31
C ILE A 96 11.91 13.02 -11.63
N GLU A 97 12.41 13.53 -12.73
CA GLU A 97 12.29 12.89 -14.04
C GLU A 97 13.01 11.53 -14.06
N LEU A 98 12.45 10.57 -14.81
CA LEU A 98 12.96 9.21 -14.75
C LEU A 98 14.38 9.05 -15.34
N ASP A 99 14.77 9.92 -16.25
CA ASP A 99 16.14 9.93 -16.80
C ASP A 99 17.13 10.47 -15.75
N GLU A 100 16.70 11.43 -14.97
CA GLU A 100 17.46 11.98 -13.87
C GLU A 100 17.59 10.97 -12.71
N LEU A 101 16.49 10.28 -12.36
CA LEU A 101 16.53 9.16 -11.40
C LEU A 101 17.51 8.07 -11.81
N ALA A 102 17.50 7.71 -13.10
CA ALA A 102 18.43 6.73 -13.64
C ALA A 102 19.88 7.19 -13.50
N SER A 103 20.14 8.48 -13.76
CA SER A 103 21.45 9.11 -13.63
C SER A 103 21.97 9.08 -12.19
N TYR A 104 21.14 9.41 -11.21
CA TYR A 104 21.51 9.42 -9.78
C TYR A 104 22.07 8.07 -9.30
N VAL A 105 21.51 6.96 -9.78
CA VAL A 105 21.94 5.60 -9.37
C VAL A 105 22.86 4.93 -10.39
N ASN A 106 23.37 5.67 -11.37
CA ASN A 106 24.25 5.17 -12.42
C ASN A 106 23.68 3.94 -13.15
N VAL A 107 22.46 4.07 -13.67
CA VAL A 107 21.83 3.09 -14.57
C VAL A 107 21.26 3.80 -15.79
N SER A 108 21.10 3.07 -16.89
CA SER A 108 20.35 3.60 -18.03
C SER A 108 18.84 3.57 -17.76
N ARG A 109 18.06 4.43 -18.44
CA ARG A 109 16.61 4.42 -18.40
C ARG A 109 16.03 3.01 -18.65
N ARG A 110 16.56 2.29 -19.64
CA ARG A 110 16.14 0.93 -19.97
C ARG A 110 16.42 -0.06 -18.82
N GLN A 111 17.54 0.10 -18.11
CA GLN A 111 17.85 -0.72 -16.94
C GLN A 111 16.88 -0.41 -15.78
N LEU A 112 16.57 0.88 -15.54
CA LEU A 112 15.59 1.31 -14.57
C LEU A 112 14.22 0.67 -14.85
N GLU A 113 13.70 0.76 -16.06
CA GLU A 113 12.44 0.16 -16.47
C GLU A 113 12.43 -1.36 -16.28
N ARG A 114 13.53 -2.04 -16.64
CA ARG A 114 13.69 -3.49 -16.45
C ARG A 114 13.71 -3.90 -14.98
N LEU A 115 14.34 -3.11 -14.08
CA LEU A 115 14.32 -3.35 -12.65
C LEU A 115 12.89 -3.27 -12.09
N PHE A 116 12.15 -2.22 -12.43
CA PHE A 116 10.77 -2.08 -11.98
C PHE A 116 9.87 -3.19 -12.52
N GLN A 117 9.98 -3.51 -13.80
CA GLN A 117 9.18 -4.58 -14.40
C GLN A 117 9.48 -5.94 -13.78
N ARG A 118 10.76 -6.25 -13.51
CA ARG A 118 11.18 -7.54 -12.96
C ARG A 118 10.77 -7.72 -11.49
N TYR A 119 10.95 -6.71 -10.66
CA TYR A 119 10.80 -6.84 -9.21
C TYR A 119 9.49 -6.26 -8.67
N LEU A 120 8.88 -5.29 -9.36
CA LEU A 120 7.66 -4.62 -8.92
C LEU A 120 6.49 -4.82 -9.89
N LEU A 121 6.71 -5.54 -11.01
CA LEU A 121 5.72 -5.88 -12.04
C LEU A 121 4.96 -4.66 -12.60
N CYS A 122 5.58 -3.48 -12.56
CA CYS A 122 4.99 -2.24 -13.06
C CYS A 122 6.07 -1.32 -13.64
N SER A 123 5.65 -0.28 -14.38
CA SER A 123 6.58 0.75 -14.85
C SER A 123 6.98 1.70 -13.71
N PRO A 124 8.17 2.35 -13.79
CA PRO A 124 8.62 3.34 -12.82
C PRO A 124 7.63 4.50 -12.65
N SER A 125 7.09 5.04 -13.75
CA SER A 125 6.10 6.13 -13.71
C SER A 125 4.84 5.71 -12.95
N ARG A 126 4.38 4.47 -13.14
CA ARG A 126 3.20 3.92 -12.48
C ARG A 126 3.45 3.72 -10.99
N TYR A 127 4.63 3.25 -10.61
CA TYR A 127 5.03 3.13 -9.22
C TYR A 127 5.11 4.49 -8.54
N TYR A 128 5.71 5.49 -9.19
CA TYR A 128 5.80 6.85 -8.68
C TYR A 128 4.42 7.49 -8.49
N LEU A 129 3.53 7.32 -9.47
CA LEU A 129 2.14 7.77 -9.36
C LEU A 129 1.44 7.12 -8.16
N LYS A 130 1.64 5.81 -7.94
CA LYS A 130 1.10 5.10 -6.78
C LYS A 130 1.59 5.71 -5.46
N LEU A 131 2.88 6.01 -5.31
CA LEU A 131 3.43 6.64 -4.11
C LEU A 131 2.74 7.98 -3.82
N ARG A 132 2.61 8.83 -4.84
CA ARG A 132 1.96 10.15 -4.76
C ARG A 132 0.48 10.03 -4.36
N LEU A 133 -0.26 9.11 -4.96
CA LEU A 133 -1.68 8.86 -4.64
C LEU A 133 -1.86 8.31 -3.22
N VAL A 134 -0.97 7.42 -2.77
CA VAL A 134 -1.00 6.91 -1.39
C VAL A 134 -0.72 8.02 -0.39
N ARG A 135 0.24 8.93 -0.68
CA ARG A 135 0.50 10.11 0.15
C ARG A 135 -0.72 11.04 0.19
N ALA A 136 -1.33 11.29 -0.97
CA ALA A 136 -2.54 12.10 -1.06
C ALA A 136 -3.69 11.53 -0.21
N ARG A 137 -3.87 10.21 -0.21
CA ARG A 137 -4.90 9.55 0.62
C ARG A 137 -4.64 9.76 2.11
N GLN A 138 -3.38 9.72 2.54
CA GLN A 138 -3.02 10.01 3.91
C GLN A 138 -3.39 11.45 4.29
N LEU A 139 -2.98 12.42 3.46
CA LEU A 139 -3.28 13.83 3.71
C LEU A 139 -4.78 14.13 3.71
N LEU A 140 -5.57 13.49 2.83
CA LEU A 140 -7.03 13.61 2.81
C LEU A 140 -7.68 13.15 4.12
N LYS A 141 -7.14 12.12 4.75
CA LYS A 141 -7.68 11.53 5.99
C LYS A 141 -7.16 12.20 7.26
N GLN A 142 -5.97 12.78 7.23
CA GLN A 142 -5.25 13.23 8.42
C GLN A 142 -5.15 14.75 8.55
N THR A 143 -5.46 15.50 7.49
CA THR A 143 -5.26 16.95 7.49
C THR A 143 -6.47 17.71 6.99
N PRO A 144 -6.67 18.99 7.40
CA PRO A 144 -7.69 19.87 6.88
C PRO A 144 -7.34 20.48 5.50
N LEU A 145 -6.16 20.17 4.92
CA LEU A 145 -5.71 20.73 3.65
C LEU A 145 -6.77 20.56 2.56
N SER A 146 -6.97 21.56 1.74
CA SER A 146 -7.88 21.49 0.60
C SER A 146 -7.42 20.44 -0.44
N ILE A 147 -8.33 20.00 -1.30
CA ILE A 147 -7.99 19.04 -2.38
C ILE A 147 -6.95 19.64 -3.33
N ILE A 148 -6.97 20.96 -3.53
CA ILE A 148 -6.02 21.68 -4.37
C ILE A 148 -4.63 21.65 -3.75
N GLU A 149 -4.50 21.96 -2.46
CA GLU A 149 -3.24 21.91 -1.72
C GLU A 149 -2.68 20.49 -1.70
N ILE A 150 -3.52 19.48 -1.44
CA ILE A 150 -3.09 18.07 -1.47
C ILE A 150 -2.58 17.66 -2.86
N ALA A 151 -3.27 18.08 -3.92
CA ALA A 151 -2.81 17.81 -5.27
C ALA A 151 -1.42 18.41 -5.53
N SER A 152 -1.19 19.66 -5.10
CA SER A 152 0.09 20.36 -5.22
C SER A 152 1.19 19.66 -4.44
N VAL A 153 0.99 19.43 -3.14
CA VAL A 153 1.98 18.77 -2.24
C VAL A 153 2.30 17.33 -2.69
N CYS A 154 1.41 16.71 -3.47
CA CYS A 154 1.66 15.41 -4.08
C CYS A 154 2.16 15.51 -5.53
N GLY A 155 2.63 16.68 -5.98
CA GLY A 155 3.28 16.91 -7.25
C GLY A 155 2.36 16.84 -8.48
N PHE A 156 1.05 17.04 -8.30
CA PHE A 156 0.12 17.11 -9.43
C PHE A 156 0.00 18.54 -9.95
N VAL A 157 0.26 18.74 -11.24
CA VAL A 157 0.16 20.04 -11.91
C VAL A 157 -1.28 20.56 -11.95
N SER A 158 -2.29 19.66 -11.94
CA SER A 158 -3.69 20.07 -11.97
C SER A 158 -4.58 19.17 -11.11
N THR A 159 -5.52 19.81 -10.40
CA THR A 159 -6.51 19.13 -9.57
C THR A 159 -7.45 18.20 -10.36
N PRO A 160 -7.89 18.51 -11.59
CA PRO A 160 -8.67 17.58 -12.40
C PRO A 160 -7.90 16.30 -12.72
N HIS A 161 -6.62 16.40 -13.08
CA HIS A 161 -5.77 15.24 -13.35
C HIS A 161 -5.57 14.41 -12.07
N PHE A 162 -5.27 15.05 -10.93
CA PHE A 162 -5.22 14.39 -9.63
C PHE A 162 -6.50 13.61 -9.33
N SER A 163 -7.65 14.26 -9.42
CA SER A 163 -8.96 13.66 -9.09
C SER A 163 -9.29 12.47 -9.98
N LYS A 164 -8.92 12.54 -11.27
CA LYS A 164 -9.05 11.44 -12.23
C LYS A 164 -8.18 10.25 -11.82
N CYS A 165 -6.87 10.46 -11.63
CA CYS A 165 -5.93 9.41 -11.23
C CYS A 165 -6.31 8.79 -9.88
N TYR A 166 -6.73 9.61 -8.92
CA TYR A 166 -7.16 9.17 -7.61
C TYR A 166 -8.37 8.24 -7.70
N ARG A 167 -9.41 8.64 -8.44
CA ARG A 167 -10.61 7.82 -8.64
C ARG A 167 -10.31 6.53 -9.40
N GLU A 168 -9.43 6.58 -10.41
CA GLU A 168 -9.00 5.40 -11.15
C GLU A 168 -8.25 4.41 -10.26
N TYR A 169 -7.48 4.91 -9.30
CA TYR A 169 -6.66 4.06 -8.42
C TYR A 169 -7.45 3.53 -7.21
N PHE A 170 -8.25 4.37 -6.54
CA PHE A 170 -8.96 4.01 -5.30
C PHE A 170 -10.44 3.71 -5.51
N GLY A 171 -10.99 3.90 -6.69
CA GLY A 171 -12.41 3.67 -7.01
C GLY A 171 -13.37 4.78 -6.55
N VAL A 172 -12.90 5.71 -5.73
CA VAL A 172 -13.69 6.83 -5.16
C VAL A 172 -13.00 8.16 -5.40
N PRO A 173 -13.73 9.25 -5.64
CA PRO A 173 -13.11 10.57 -5.78
C PRO A 173 -12.54 11.09 -4.46
N PRO A 174 -11.52 11.98 -4.48
CA PRO A 174 -10.88 12.52 -3.27
C PRO A 174 -11.86 13.16 -2.27
N ARG A 175 -12.89 13.83 -2.77
CA ARG A 175 -13.92 14.45 -1.93
C ARG A 175 -14.71 13.44 -1.11
N ASN A 176 -15.09 12.31 -1.71
CA ASN A 176 -15.84 11.24 -1.05
C ASN A 176 -14.96 10.52 -0.01
N GLU A 177 -13.69 10.32 -0.29
CA GLU A 177 -12.71 9.75 0.65
C GLU A 177 -12.63 10.61 1.92
N ARG A 178 -12.57 11.95 1.79
CA ARG A 178 -12.54 12.89 2.91
C ARG A 178 -13.79 12.84 3.78
N LEU A 179 -14.96 12.74 3.14
CA LEU A 179 -16.25 12.70 3.83
C LEU A 179 -16.53 11.32 4.46
N GLY A 180 -15.68 10.31 4.23
CA GLY A 180 -15.93 8.94 4.65
C GLY A 180 -17.16 8.32 3.98
N VAL A 181 -17.65 8.93 2.89
CA VAL A 181 -18.78 8.43 2.10
C VAL A 181 -18.26 7.34 1.18
N HIS A 182 -18.30 6.12 1.65
CA HIS A 182 -18.18 4.97 0.76
C HIS A 182 -19.54 4.73 0.14
N ASP A 183 -19.62 4.77 -1.19
CA ASP A 183 -20.85 4.42 -1.92
C ASP A 183 -21.33 3.04 -1.48
N ARG A 184 -22.36 3.00 -0.65
CA ARG A 184 -23.07 1.77 -0.25
C ARG A 184 -23.96 1.23 -1.37
N GLN A 185 -23.82 1.74 -2.59
CA GLN A 185 -24.60 1.28 -3.74
C GLN A 185 -23.69 0.73 -4.83
N GLY A 186 -23.75 -0.56 -5.00
CA GLY A 186 -23.25 -1.25 -6.20
C GLY A 186 -22.33 -2.42 -5.90
N ASN A 187 -22.92 -3.56 -5.97
CA ASN A 187 -22.39 -4.88 -6.29
C ASN A 187 -21.08 -4.79 -7.13
N ASN A 188 -19.93 -4.63 -6.51
CA ASN A 188 -18.66 -4.36 -7.19
C ASN A 188 -17.50 -5.24 -6.71
N GLN A 189 -17.78 -6.45 -6.21
CA GLN A 189 -16.74 -7.44 -5.95
C GLN A 189 -15.97 -7.81 -7.22
N THR A 190 -16.62 -7.75 -8.39
CA THR A 190 -16.01 -8.08 -9.68
C THR A 190 -15.12 -6.97 -10.25
N LYS A 191 -15.33 -5.70 -9.87
CA LYS A 191 -14.54 -4.56 -10.40
C LYS A 191 -13.26 -4.28 -9.63
N SER A 192 -13.21 -4.58 -8.33
CA SER A 192 -11.98 -4.40 -7.53
C SER A 192 -10.85 -5.34 -7.98
N THR A 193 -11.17 -6.59 -8.30
CA THR A 193 -10.18 -7.55 -8.82
C THR A 193 -9.66 -7.14 -10.20
N SER A 194 -10.53 -6.60 -11.07
CA SER A 194 -10.13 -6.13 -12.41
C SER A 194 -9.29 -4.85 -12.37
N LEU A 195 -9.50 -3.98 -11.37
CA LEU A 195 -8.71 -2.77 -11.19
C LEU A 195 -7.30 -3.08 -10.66
N ILE A 196 -7.17 -4.01 -9.71
CA ILE A 196 -5.87 -4.48 -9.21
C ILE A 196 -5.06 -5.13 -10.34
N GLN A 197 -5.69 -5.96 -11.17
CA GLN A 197 -5.06 -6.56 -12.35
C GLN A 197 -4.69 -5.52 -13.42
N ARG A 198 -5.52 -4.50 -13.62
CA ARG A 198 -5.27 -3.42 -14.60
C ARG A 198 -4.09 -2.53 -14.20
N TRP A 199 -3.74 -2.46 -12.90
CA TRP A 199 -2.64 -1.68 -12.37
C TRP A 199 -1.38 -2.52 -12.07
N GLY A 200 -1.30 -3.78 -12.53
CA GLY A 200 -0.11 -4.63 -12.46
C GLY A 200 0.18 -5.20 -11.08
N GLY A 201 -0.85 -5.33 -10.27
CA GLY A 201 -0.77 -6.01 -8.98
C GLY A 201 -1.41 -7.40 -9.07
N GLU A 202 -0.72 -8.38 -9.65
CA GLU A 202 -0.99 -9.74 -9.22
C GLU A 202 -0.51 -9.88 -7.78
N PRO A 203 -1.27 -10.58 -6.90
CA PRO A 203 -0.74 -10.93 -5.60
C PRO A 203 0.55 -11.74 -5.82
N TYR A 204 1.62 -11.33 -5.11
CA TYR A 204 2.89 -12.03 -5.11
C TYR A 204 2.65 -13.53 -4.93
N LYS A 205 2.80 -14.29 -6.00
CA LYS A 205 2.97 -15.74 -5.93
C LYS A 205 4.39 -15.96 -5.44
N SER A 206 4.55 -16.33 -4.18
CA SER A 206 5.82 -16.86 -3.68
C SER A 206 6.20 -18.04 -4.57
N GLU A 207 7.22 -17.89 -5.41
CA GLU A 207 7.86 -19.05 -6.03
C GLU A 207 8.32 -19.98 -4.90
N PRO A 208 8.12 -21.30 -5.05
CA PRO A 208 8.65 -22.25 -4.09
C PRO A 208 10.16 -22.04 -3.99
N LEU A 209 10.65 -22.04 -2.76
CA LEU A 209 12.09 -21.94 -2.44
C LEU A 209 12.88 -22.80 -3.40
N SER A 210 13.90 -22.21 -4.05
CA SER A 210 14.78 -22.95 -4.96
C SER A 210 15.39 -24.14 -4.21
N SER A 211 15.62 -25.22 -4.94
CA SER A 211 16.18 -26.48 -4.40
C SER A 211 17.45 -26.30 -3.55
N ALA A 212 18.19 -25.20 -3.75
CA ALA A 212 19.35 -24.83 -2.93
C ALA A 212 18.96 -24.31 -1.52
N GLN A 213 17.81 -23.65 -1.39
CA GLN A 213 17.29 -23.16 -0.09
C GLN A 213 16.62 -24.28 0.71
N GLN A 214 16.06 -25.29 0.05
CA GLN A 214 15.54 -26.49 0.70
C GLN A 214 16.67 -27.37 1.28
N ALA A 215 17.81 -27.44 0.60
CA ALA A 215 18.98 -28.19 1.07
C ALA A 215 19.62 -27.56 2.32
N LEU A 216 19.60 -26.21 2.43
CA LEU A 216 20.11 -25.49 3.61
C LEU A 216 19.21 -25.63 4.85
N ALA A 217 17.90 -25.75 4.66
CA ALA A 217 16.96 -25.97 5.76
C ALA A 217 17.07 -27.40 6.36
N HIS A 218 17.43 -28.39 5.56
CA HIS A 218 17.69 -29.76 6.02
C HIS A 218 19.04 -29.94 6.73
N ALA A 219 20.02 -29.09 6.46
CA ALA A 219 21.35 -29.19 7.08
C ALA A 219 21.46 -28.51 8.48
N GLN A 220 20.42 -27.83 8.94
CA GLN A 220 20.38 -27.17 10.27
C GLN A 220 19.48 -27.87 11.29
N GLY A 221 18.98 -29.06 10.95
CA GLY A 221 18.05 -29.86 11.78
C GLY A 221 18.63 -31.19 12.31
N GLU A 222 19.97 -31.38 12.28
CA GLU A 222 20.65 -32.50 12.96
C GLU A 222 21.48 -32.00 14.15
#